data_4485067a740a6c605bd40cc0d6956a82
#
_entry.id   4485067a740a6c605bd40cc0d6956a82
#
_cell.length_a   1.000
_cell.length_b   1.000
_cell.length_c   1.000
_cell.angle_alpha   90.00
_cell.angle_beta   90.00
_cell.angle_gamma   90.00
#
_symmetry.space_group_name_H-M   'P 1'
#
loop_
_entity.id
_entity.type
_entity.pdbx_description
1 polymer ?
#
loop_
_entity_poly.entity_id
_entity_poly.type
_entity_poly.pdbx_seq_one_letter_code
_entity_poly.pdbx_strand_id
1 'polypeptide(L)' 'MGMTRQERIALHKKQERLQVKSGVPMVSELKEGVPVLRSTDEGVVEYVRHNGILYKNVLERA' A
#
# COMPACT_ATOMS: atom_id res chain seq x y z
N MET A 1 2.29 -24.76 18.41
CA MET A 1 1.25 -25.28 17.50
C MET A 1 1.07 -24.36 16.33
N GLY A 2 0.92 -24.92 15.14
CA GLY A 2 0.68 -24.13 13.95
C GLY A 2 -0.78 -23.66 13.86
N MET A 3 -1.03 -22.77 12.92
CA MET A 3 -2.38 -22.33 12.62
C MET A 3 -3.21 -23.46 12.05
N THR A 4 -4.52 -23.45 12.32
CA THR A 4 -5.45 -24.38 11.71
C THR A 4 -5.55 -24.08 10.20
N ARG A 5 -6.08 -25.03 9.45
CA ARG A 5 -6.27 -24.85 8.01
C ARG A 5 -7.17 -23.64 7.72
N GLN A 6 -8.22 -23.47 8.50
CA GLN A 6 -9.13 -22.34 8.33
C GLN A 6 -8.48 -21.01 8.62
N GLU A 7 -7.62 -20.95 9.63
CA GLU A 7 -6.88 -19.74 9.95
C GLU A 7 -5.94 -19.35 8.82
N ARG A 8 -5.26 -20.33 8.21
CA ARG A 8 -4.39 -20.05 7.06
C ARG A 8 -5.15 -19.50 5.89
N ILE A 9 -6.32 -20.06 5.60
CA ILE A 9 -7.18 -19.59 4.51
C ILE A 9 -7.64 -18.17 4.78
N ALA A 10 -8.05 -17.88 6.02
CA ALA A 10 -8.50 -16.55 6.39
C ALA A 10 -7.39 -15.51 6.26
N LEU A 11 -6.17 -15.82 6.69
CA LEU A 11 -5.03 -14.93 6.54
C LEU A 11 -4.71 -14.68 5.07
N HIS A 12 -4.72 -15.72 4.25
CA HIS A 12 -4.45 -15.60 2.83
C HIS A 12 -5.48 -14.71 2.14
N LYS A 13 -6.75 -14.87 2.48
CA LYS A 13 -7.81 -14.01 1.94
C LYS A 13 -7.67 -12.56 2.37
N LYS A 14 -7.25 -12.31 3.61
CA LYS A 14 -6.99 -10.96 4.08
C LYS A 14 -5.86 -10.30 3.30
N GLN A 15 -4.80 -11.04 3.00
CA GLN A 15 -3.69 -10.53 2.21
C GLN A 15 -4.13 -10.19 0.80
N GLU A 16 -4.98 -11.01 0.19
CA GLU A 16 -5.52 -10.74 -1.14
C GLU A 16 -6.38 -9.48 -1.17
N ARG A 17 -7.06 -9.16 -0.07
CA ARG A 17 -7.90 -7.96 0.04
C ARG A 17 -7.09 -6.69 0.21
N LEU A 18 -5.83 -6.79 0.63
CA LEU A 18 -4.93 -5.65 0.73
C LEU A 18 -4.39 -5.30 -0.65
N GLN A 19 -5.30 -4.95 -1.55
CA GLN A 19 -4.92 -4.56 -2.90
C GLN A 19 -4.43 -3.13 -2.92
N VAL A 20 -3.39 -2.91 -3.71
CA VAL A 20 -2.84 -1.58 -3.93
C VAL A 20 -3.81 -0.83 -4.86
N LYS A 21 -4.34 0.29 -4.40
CA LYS A 21 -5.19 1.12 -5.22
C LYS A 21 -4.40 1.70 -6.38
N SER A 22 -5.05 1.91 -7.51
CA SER A 22 -4.42 2.51 -8.67
C SER A 22 -4.51 4.03 -8.63
N GLY A 23 -3.55 4.69 -9.31
CA GLY A 23 -3.53 6.12 -9.50
C GLY A 23 -2.77 6.87 -8.43
N VAL A 24 -2.41 8.12 -8.76
CA VAL A 24 -1.68 9.01 -7.85
C VAL A 24 -2.68 9.60 -6.84
N PRO A 25 -2.42 9.49 -5.53
CA PRO A 25 -3.32 10.07 -4.55
C PRO A 25 -3.22 11.59 -4.50
N MET A 26 -4.28 12.24 -4.09
CA MET A 26 -4.24 13.67 -3.79
C MET A 26 -3.63 13.85 -2.39
N VAL A 27 -2.90 14.95 -2.20
CA VAL A 27 -2.28 15.25 -0.90
C VAL A 27 -3.32 15.23 0.22
N SER A 28 -4.52 15.74 -0.06
CA SER A 28 -5.61 15.79 0.92
C SER A 28 -6.12 14.42 1.36
N GLU A 29 -5.87 13.38 0.59
CA GLU A 29 -6.28 12.02 0.94
C GLU A 29 -5.34 11.37 1.94
N LEU A 30 -4.15 11.91 2.11
CA LEU A 30 -3.11 11.29 2.94
C LEU A 30 -3.04 11.96 4.31
N LYS A 31 -2.77 11.12 5.31
CA LYS A 31 -2.44 11.60 6.64
C LYS A 31 -0.96 11.91 6.71
N GLU A 32 -0.62 12.97 7.44
CA GLU A 32 0.76 13.39 7.64
C GLU A 32 1.63 12.24 8.17
N GLY A 33 2.71 11.94 7.46
CA GLY A 33 3.67 10.93 7.88
C GLY A 33 3.24 9.47 7.69
N VAL A 34 2.07 9.21 7.12
CA VAL A 34 1.57 7.85 6.92
C VAL A 34 1.75 7.45 5.45
N PRO A 35 2.63 6.49 5.15
CA PRO A 35 2.85 6.06 3.77
C PRO A 35 1.67 5.25 3.23
N VAL A 36 1.39 5.41 1.93
CA VAL A 36 0.43 4.58 1.21
C VAL A 36 1.07 4.07 -0.08
N LEU A 37 0.63 2.91 -0.52
CA LEU A 37 1.09 2.31 -1.76
C LEU A 37 0.04 2.49 -2.85
N ARG A 38 0.48 2.84 -4.05
CA ARG A 38 -0.38 2.99 -5.23
C ARG A 38 0.26 2.32 -6.43
N SER A 39 -0.58 1.77 -7.28
CA SER A 39 -0.15 1.22 -8.57
C SER A 39 -0.32 2.30 -9.64
N THR A 40 0.76 2.67 -10.30
CA THR A 40 0.77 3.70 -11.34
C THR A 40 1.48 3.18 -12.59
N ASP A 41 1.57 4.03 -13.61
CA ASP A 41 2.32 3.71 -14.82
C ASP A 41 3.80 3.43 -14.53
N GLU A 42 4.31 3.98 -13.45
CA GLU A 42 5.69 3.74 -13.01
C GLU A 42 5.86 2.42 -12.26
N GLY A 43 4.77 1.73 -11.96
CA GLY A 43 4.75 0.52 -11.14
C GLY A 43 4.15 0.78 -9.78
N VAL A 44 4.68 0.12 -8.75
CA VAL A 44 4.22 0.34 -7.37
C VAL A 44 4.99 1.51 -6.78
N VAL A 45 4.27 2.51 -6.33
CA VAL A 45 4.86 3.74 -5.78
C VAL A 45 4.36 3.98 -4.37
N GLU A 46 5.29 4.26 -3.48
CA GLU A 46 4.98 4.67 -2.12
C GLU A 46 4.85 6.18 -2.06
N TYR A 47 3.77 6.67 -1.48
CA TYR A 47 3.52 8.10 -1.30
C TYR A 47 3.46 8.44 0.18
N VAL A 48 4.10 9.53 0.55
CA VAL A 48 4.10 10.05 1.93
C VAL A 48 3.84 11.55 1.88
N ARG A 49 2.94 12.01 2.75
CA ARG A 49 2.72 13.43 2.96
C ARG A 49 3.60 13.91 4.11
N HIS A 50 4.40 14.93 3.85
CA HIS A 50 5.23 15.57 4.87
C HIS A 50 5.17 17.09 4.71
N ASN A 51 4.76 17.78 5.78
CA ASN A 51 4.55 19.24 5.78
C ASN A 51 3.66 19.70 4.63
N GLY A 52 2.59 18.92 4.36
CA GLY A 52 1.65 19.25 3.30
C GLY A 52 2.17 18.98 1.90
N ILE A 53 3.35 18.40 1.76
CA ILE A 53 4.00 18.10 0.47
C ILE A 53 3.94 16.59 0.23
N LEU A 54 3.64 16.23 -1.01
CA LEU A 54 3.59 14.83 -1.42
C LEU A 54 4.97 14.37 -1.89
N TYR A 55 5.50 13.35 -1.23
CA TYR A 55 6.74 12.70 -1.64
C TYR A 55 6.41 11.33 -2.20
N LYS A 56 7.23 10.87 -3.14
CA LYS A 56 7.05 9.55 -3.72
C LYS A 56 8.36 8.78 -3.78
N ASN A 57 8.24 7.46 -3.72
CA ASN A 57 9.36 6.54 -3.90
C ASN A 57 8.88 5.37 -4.74
N VAL A 58 9.44 5.23 -5.94
CA VAL A 58 9.11 4.12 -6.82
C VAL A 58 9.80 2.88 -6.33
N LEU A 59 9.03 1.84 -6.03
CA LEU A 59 9.57 0.59 -5.52
C LEU A 59 10.06 -0.26 -6.69
N GLU A 60 11.26 -0.79 -6.55
CA GLU A 60 11.84 -1.65 -7.55
C GLU A 60 11.38 -3.08 -7.36
N ARG A 61 11.18 -3.77 -8.48
CA ARG A 61 10.88 -5.19 -8.47
C ARG A 61 12.13 -5.96 -8.09
N ALA A 62 11.96 -6.84 -7.12
CA ALA A 62 13.07 -7.67 -6.65
C ALA A 62 13.45 -8.77 -7.65
#